data_92ba50320d8f7dbd9dcc1e270dddd62a
#
_entry.id   92ba50320d8f7dbd9dcc1e270dddd62a
#
_cell.length_a   1.000
_cell.length_b   1.000
_cell.length_c   1.000
_cell.angle_alpha   90.00
_cell.angle_beta   90.00
_cell.angle_gamma   90.00
#
_symmetry.space_group_name_H-M   'P 1'
#
loop_
_entity.id
_entity.type
_entity.pdbx_description
1 polymer ?
#
loop_
_entity_poly.entity_id
_entity_poly.type
_entity_poly.pdbx_seq_one_letter_code
_entity_poly.pdbx_strand_id
1 'polypeptide(L)'
;MVTSNVIQTPRTVYYENNSPNKSFMKMHYFLKSRGIKNNKFFLLIYDPDLIGVDPRNPNLNVQWKMKILRECMTNYWYFIRNVLLIKEEGGAAGSGSPYQLHRANLAMNYLFVYNISQFVEMPRQFGKTVGALSWYLWVFNFGATNTRMIFSNKKHTDSKRNLTTLKDLRDALPEYLKLKDAVGRDGKAIRVPNSSETCQNPFNKNIITTLPGARTPSLAEGAGRGCTTPVLWYDEFSFLPYNDIVYTAAAPAFSRASENAKKNGSPYGMLITTTPGDLTTREGQFANRIREHATVWSESYYDYTYDQLMKLIDANTDSKFVYVRYTYQMLGRGAEYLDSMIRYLEKDWSKVRREVLLEWAKTSDNNPFNREDLEIIAAQVKDEPRYTLMFGKAGQFKMNFWDTIPIDSMYPLIIGVDVSSGTRKDASAITIIDSQTTKIIATFRNNFITMPELADVIYTFVTNYAKNAIVAIENNGVKSQ
;
A
#
# COMPACT_ATOMS: atom_id res chain seq x y z
N MET A 1 -13.86 13.16 22.54
CA MET A 1 -14.48 14.38 21.95
C MET A 1 -13.46 15.23 21.20
N VAL A 2 -12.59 14.67 20.35
CA VAL A 2 -11.47 15.45 19.82
C VAL A 2 -11.58 15.69 18.32
N THR A 3 -12.14 14.80 17.55
CA THR A 3 -12.26 14.97 16.10
C THR A 3 -13.58 15.57 15.63
N SER A 4 -14.69 15.30 16.30
CA SER A 4 -15.98 15.94 15.98
C SER A 4 -16.04 17.42 16.45
N ASN A 5 -15.31 17.78 17.50
CA ASN A 5 -15.27 19.14 18.00
C ASN A 5 -14.41 20.11 17.19
N VAL A 6 -13.47 19.60 16.39
CA VAL A 6 -12.72 20.45 15.42
C VAL A 6 -13.63 20.92 14.30
N ILE A 7 -14.71 20.18 14.01
CA ILE A 7 -15.65 20.47 12.92
C ILE A 7 -16.94 21.13 13.43
N GLN A 8 -17.34 20.90 14.72
CA GLN A 8 -18.69 21.25 15.19
C GLN A 8 -18.78 22.42 16.17
N THR A 9 -17.71 22.90 16.75
CA THR A 9 -17.74 24.14 17.57
C THR A 9 -16.90 25.21 16.88
N PRO A 10 -17.45 26.43 16.64
CA PRO A 10 -16.67 27.55 16.15
C PRO A 10 -15.67 27.96 17.23
N ARG A 11 -14.48 27.34 17.22
CA ARG A 11 -13.35 27.81 18.01
C ARG A 11 -12.65 28.91 17.24
N THR A 12 -12.29 29.99 17.94
CA THR A 12 -11.40 30.98 17.35
C THR A 12 -10.07 30.30 17.02
N VAL A 13 -9.64 30.42 15.76
CA VAL A 13 -8.42 29.82 15.26
C VAL A 13 -7.40 30.91 15.03
N TYR A 14 -6.19 30.72 15.53
CA TYR A 14 -5.04 31.55 15.29
C TYR A 14 -4.02 30.81 14.45
N TYR A 15 -3.00 31.49 13.93
CA TYR A 15 -1.96 30.88 13.11
C TYR A 15 -0.58 31.30 13.57
N GLU A 16 0.30 30.33 13.74
CA GLU A 16 1.71 30.55 14.08
C GLU A 16 2.50 30.93 12.82
N ASN A 17 2.34 32.20 12.37
CA ASN A 17 2.94 32.68 11.11
C ASN A 17 4.48 32.76 11.09
N ASN A 18 5.12 32.64 12.23
CA ASN A 18 6.57 32.63 12.40
C ASN A 18 7.04 31.38 13.14
N SER A 19 6.50 30.22 12.78
CA SER A 19 6.87 28.96 13.42
C SER A 19 8.39 28.75 13.42
N PRO A 20 8.96 28.30 14.55
CA PRO A 20 10.38 27.92 14.62
C PRO A 20 10.67 26.72 13.71
N ASN A 21 9.71 25.86 13.45
CA ASN A 21 9.84 24.76 12.51
C ASN A 21 9.74 25.28 11.06
N LYS A 22 10.91 25.52 10.47
CA LYS A 22 11.03 26.13 9.13
C LYS A 22 10.43 25.29 8.01
N SER A 23 10.28 23.96 8.18
CA SER A 23 9.67 23.10 7.16
C SER A 23 8.18 23.42 6.97
N PHE A 24 7.47 23.75 8.04
CA PHE A 24 6.07 24.18 7.99
C PHE A 24 5.91 25.54 7.28
N MET A 25 6.82 26.48 7.56
CA MET A 25 6.81 27.78 6.86
C MET A 25 7.13 27.63 5.37
N LYS A 26 8.11 26.79 5.01
CA LYS A 26 8.41 26.48 3.60
C LYS A 26 7.19 25.88 2.90
N MET A 27 6.46 24.99 3.56
CA MET A 27 5.25 24.39 3.00
C MET A 27 4.13 25.40 2.81
N HIS A 28 3.92 26.32 3.77
CA HIS A 28 2.98 27.43 3.62
C HIS A 28 3.25 28.26 2.34
N TYR A 29 4.50 28.71 2.17
CA TYR A 29 4.88 29.49 0.98
C TYR A 29 4.79 28.68 -0.31
N PHE A 30 5.12 27.40 -0.26
CA PHE A 30 4.96 26.50 -1.41
C PHE A 30 3.51 26.38 -1.83
N LEU A 31 2.58 26.07 -0.93
CA LEU A 31 1.15 25.97 -1.26
C LEU A 31 0.59 27.31 -1.75
N LYS A 32 0.99 28.42 -1.13
CA LYS A 32 0.61 29.76 -1.57
C LYS A 32 1.08 30.04 -3.00
N SER A 33 2.30 29.68 -3.36
CA SER A 33 2.85 29.84 -4.72
C SER A 33 2.11 28.97 -5.76
N ARG A 34 1.46 27.89 -5.32
CA ARG A 34 0.63 27.00 -6.15
C ARG A 34 -0.83 27.45 -6.25
N GLY A 35 -1.19 28.57 -5.65
CA GLY A 35 -2.54 29.13 -5.68
C GLY A 35 -3.51 28.47 -4.69
N ILE A 36 -3.04 27.61 -3.78
CA ILE A 36 -3.86 27.01 -2.73
C ILE A 36 -4.25 28.08 -1.72
N LYS A 37 -5.54 28.31 -1.54
CA LYS A 37 -6.09 29.34 -0.63
C LYS A 37 -5.96 28.91 0.82
N ASN A 38 -6.31 27.65 1.12
CA ASN A 38 -6.19 27.08 2.46
C ASN A 38 -4.75 26.54 2.67
N ASN A 39 -3.80 27.44 2.82
CA ASN A 39 -2.36 27.11 2.91
C ASN A 39 -1.78 27.29 4.32
N LYS A 40 -2.63 27.48 5.34
CA LYS A 40 -2.22 27.68 6.75
C LYS A 40 -2.83 26.67 7.73
N PHE A 41 -3.67 25.73 7.28
CA PHE A 41 -4.39 24.81 8.18
C PHE A 41 -3.45 24.03 9.13
N PHE A 42 -2.22 23.74 8.70
CA PHE A 42 -1.21 23.07 9.52
C PHE A 42 -0.41 24.02 10.42
N LEU A 43 -0.65 25.35 10.33
CA LEU A 43 -0.08 26.37 11.23
C LEU A 43 -1.06 26.79 12.31
N LEU A 44 -2.27 26.22 12.33
CA LEU A 44 -3.31 26.58 13.27
C LEU A 44 -2.88 26.31 14.73
N ILE A 45 -3.39 27.16 15.63
CA ILE A 45 -3.23 27.07 17.07
C ILE A 45 -4.53 27.58 17.72
N TYR A 46 -4.99 26.94 18.78
CA TYR A 46 -6.22 27.33 19.48
C TYR A 46 -5.95 28.27 20.64
N ASP A 47 -4.84 28.09 21.36
CA ASP A 47 -4.44 29.02 22.42
C ASP A 47 -3.36 29.99 21.90
N PRO A 48 -3.71 31.28 21.64
CA PRO A 48 -2.78 32.23 21.09
C PRO A 48 -1.57 32.52 21.98
N ASP A 49 -1.68 32.30 23.29
CA ASP A 49 -0.57 32.50 24.22
C ASP A 49 0.59 31.52 23.93
N LEU A 50 0.31 30.39 23.29
CA LEU A 50 1.34 29.40 22.95
C LEU A 50 2.17 29.77 21.70
N ILE A 51 1.84 30.86 20.99
CA ILE A 51 2.61 31.28 19.83
C ILE A 51 4.02 31.66 20.26
N GLY A 52 5.03 30.95 19.69
CA GLY A 52 6.45 31.18 19.98
C GLY A 52 6.93 30.57 21.31
N VAL A 53 6.07 29.88 22.06
CA VAL A 53 6.46 29.16 23.29
C VAL A 53 7.15 27.85 22.91
N ASP A 54 8.33 27.62 23.44
CA ASP A 54 9.04 26.34 23.29
C ASP A 54 8.49 25.33 24.31
N PRO A 55 7.82 24.25 23.86
CA PRO A 55 7.30 23.21 24.76
C PRO A 55 8.39 22.46 25.54
N ARG A 56 9.65 22.59 25.15
CA ARG A 56 10.80 21.92 25.77
C ARG A 56 11.56 22.80 26.74
N ASN A 57 11.14 24.05 26.91
CA ASN A 57 11.77 24.94 27.86
C ASN A 57 11.65 24.36 29.28
N PRO A 58 12.75 24.07 29.98
CA PRO A 58 12.72 23.46 31.33
C PRO A 58 12.07 24.37 32.38
N ASN A 59 12.03 25.67 32.16
CA ASN A 59 11.50 26.68 33.08
C ASN A 59 9.99 26.91 32.94
N LEU A 60 9.28 26.14 32.11
CA LEU A 60 7.83 26.25 32.02
C LEU A 60 7.15 25.96 33.36
N ASN A 61 6.32 26.89 33.82
CA ASN A 61 5.48 26.67 34.99
C ASN A 61 4.32 25.72 34.69
N VAL A 62 3.58 25.30 35.70
CA VAL A 62 2.47 24.34 35.59
C VAL A 62 1.37 24.84 34.65
N GLN A 63 1.07 26.13 34.64
CA GLN A 63 0.03 26.71 33.80
C GLN A 63 0.38 26.57 32.31
N TRP A 64 1.60 26.87 31.91
CA TRP A 64 2.07 26.68 30.55
C TRP A 64 2.09 25.21 30.14
N LYS A 65 2.54 24.31 30.99
CA LYS A 65 2.51 22.86 30.76
C LYS A 65 1.09 22.36 30.51
N MET A 66 0.11 22.87 31.29
CA MET A 66 -1.31 22.52 31.12
C MET A 66 -1.90 23.08 29.82
N LYS A 67 -1.53 24.31 29.40
CA LYS A 67 -1.96 24.88 28.11
C LYS A 67 -1.41 24.04 26.94
N ILE A 68 -0.13 23.70 26.94
CA ILE A 68 0.51 22.86 25.94
C ILE A 68 -0.16 21.47 25.86
N LEU A 69 -0.43 20.83 27.02
CA LEU A 69 -1.12 19.55 27.05
C LEU A 69 -2.52 19.65 26.41
N ARG A 70 -3.30 20.68 26.74
CA ARG A 70 -4.64 20.88 26.16
C ARG A 70 -4.57 21.12 24.65
N GLU A 71 -3.60 21.88 24.19
CA GLU A 71 -3.38 22.10 22.75
C GLU A 71 -3.03 20.78 22.06
N CYS A 72 -2.12 19.97 22.61
CA CYS A 72 -1.78 18.64 22.09
C CYS A 72 -2.99 17.71 22.02
N MET A 73 -3.89 17.76 23.01
CA MET A 73 -5.08 16.90 23.03
C MET A 73 -6.08 17.22 21.90
N THR A 74 -6.07 18.43 21.38
CA THR A 74 -7.06 18.89 20.40
C THR A 74 -6.48 19.27 19.06
N ASN A 75 -5.15 19.39 18.96
CA ASN A 75 -4.48 19.92 17.78
C ASN A 75 -3.29 19.05 17.38
N TYR A 76 -3.53 18.11 16.47
CA TYR A 76 -2.48 17.26 15.91
C TYR A 76 -1.37 18.07 15.22
N TRP A 77 -1.73 19.16 14.49
CA TRP A 77 -0.76 20.00 13.79
C TRP A 77 0.19 20.70 14.74
N TYR A 78 -0.29 21.19 15.89
CA TYR A 78 0.56 21.74 16.93
C TYR A 78 1.53 20.68 17.47
N PHE A 79 1.00 19.47 17.74
CA PHE A 79 1.82 18.38 18.26
C PHE A 79 3.00 18.05 17.35
N ILE A 80 2.76 17.80 16.04
CA ILE A 80 3.85 17.44 15.11
C ILE A 80 4.78 18.62 14.79
N ARG A 81 4.29 19.85 14.84
CA ARG A 81 5.06 21.05 14.54
C ARG A 81 5.99 21.48 15.68
N ASN A 82 5.48 21.48 16.92
CA ASN A 82 6.14 22.13 18.05
C ASN A 82 6.64 21.14 19.11
N VAL A 83 6.05 19.93 19.21
CA VAL A 83 6.33 19.01 20.33
C VAL A 83 7.13 17.78 19.90
N LEU A 84 6.79 17.21 18.74
CA LEU A 84 7.39 15.96 18.27
C LEU A 84 8.83 16.17 17.78
N LEU A 85 9.74 15.32 18.27
CA LEU A 85 11.09 15.16 17.70
C LEU A 85 11.23 13.78 17.06
N ILE A 86 11.92 13.75 15.94
CA ILE A 86 12.30 12.53 15.24
C ILE A 86 13.72 12.19 15.66
N LYS A 87 13.92 10.98 16.16
CA LYS A 87 15.23 10.48 16.55
C LYS A 87 16.21 10.56 15.39
N GLU A 88 17.39 11.08 15.65
CA GLU A 88 18.52 11.06 14.73
C GLU A 88 19.47 9.93 15.11
N GLU A 89 19.86 9.13 14.12
CA GLU A 89 20.89 8.12 14.33
C GLU A 89 22.23 8.79 14.61
N GLY A 90 22.96 8.31 15.63
CA GLY A 90 24.22 8.91 16.08
C GLY A 90 24.06 10.13 16.98
N GLY A 91 22.85 10.62 17.24
CA GLY A 91 22.58 11.69 18.18
C GLY A 91 22.64 11.26 19.64
N ALA A 92 22.73 12.21 20.58
CA ALA A 92 22.67 11.93 22.01
C ALA A 92 21.32 11.34 22.42
N ALA A 93 21.27 10.54 23.47
CA ALA A 93 20.03 9.94 23.97
C ALA A 93 18.99 11.04 24.30
N GLY A 94 17.81 10.93 23.71
CA GLY A 94 16.72 11.92 23.87
C GLY A 94 16.84 13.15 22.98
N SER A 95 17.88 13.27 22.15
CA SER A 95 17.97 14.28 21.08
C SER A 95 17.18 13.84 19.84
N GLY A 96 16.84 14.81 19.00
CA GLY A 96 16.19 14.55 17.73
C GLY A 96 15.94 15.85 16.97
N SER A 97 15.64 15.73 15.68
CA SER A 97 15.27 16.87 14.84
C SER A 97 13.74 17.10 14.84
N PRO A 98 13.32 18.35 14.65
CA PRO A 98 11.91 18.65 14.44
C PRO A 98 11.33 17.89 13.25
N TYR A 99 10.07 17.47 13.35
CA TYR A 99 9.36 16.82 12.25
C TYR A 99 9.46 17.67 10.97
N GLN A 100 9.93 17.06 9.89
CA GLN A 100 10.07 17.74 8.60
C GLN A 100 8.81 17.56 7.75
N LEU A 101 8.08 18.66 7.54
CA LEU A 101 6.90 18.67 6.70
C LEU A 101 7.30 18.83 5.23
N HIS A 102 6.80 17.91 4.38
CA HIS A 102 6.90 17.97 2.93
C HIS A 102 5.57 17.56 2.28
N ARG A 103 5.43 17.72 0.97
CA ARG A 103 4.16 17.53 0.24
C ARG A 103 3.47 16.21 0.55
N ALA A 104 4.21 15.10 0.51
CA ALA A 104 3.61 13.78 0.68
C ALA A 104 3.12 13.51 2.11
N ASN A 105 3.94 13.86 3.13
CA ASN A 105 3.50 13.66 4.50
C ASN A 105 2.46 14.71 4.94
N LEU A 106 2.43 15.89 4.31
CA LEU A 106 1.34 16.84 4.49
C LEU A 106 0.00 16.24 4.02
N ALA A 107 -0.04 15.67 2.81
CA ALA A 107 -1.24 15.00 2.28
C ALA A 107 -1.68 13.85 3.19
N MET A 108 -0.75 12.99 3.60
CA MET A 108 -1.02 11.89 4.51
C MET A 108 -1.58 12.35 5.85
N ASN A 109 -0.97 13.36 6.46
CA ASN A 109 -1.43 13.93 7.74
C ASN A 109 -2.78 14.64 7.62
N TYR A 110 -3.03 15.31 6.49
CA TYR A 110 -4.33 15.93 6.21
C TYR A 110 -5.46 14.90 6.18
N LEU A 111 -5.26 13.80 5.46
CA LEU A 111 -6.21 12.70 5.40
C LEU A 111 -6.41 12.01 6.77
N PHE A 112 -5.36 11.89 7.58
CA PHE A 112 -5.49 11.41 8.96
C PHE A 112 -6.42 12.30 9.81
N VAL A 113 -6.22 13.61 9.75
CA VAL A 113 -7.03 14.56 10.53
C VAL A 113 -8.51 14.49 10.12
N TYR A 114 -8.78 14.19 8.87
CA TYR A 114 -10.16 14.02 8.38
C TYR A 114 -10.70 12.57 8.48
N ASN A 115 -9.96 11.64 9.09
CA ASN A 115 -10.35 10.23 9.24
C ASN A 115 -10.64 9.54 7.90
N ILE A 116 -9.87 9.85 6.88
CA ILE A 116 -10.01 9.30 5.54
C ILE A 116 -9.02 8.16 5.35
N SER A 117 -9.52 7.01 4.91
CA SER A 117 -8.66 5.88 4.56
C SER A 117 -7.81 6.18 3.34
N GLN A 118 -6.54 5.76 3.37
CA GLN A 118 -5.58 6.18 2.35
C GLN A 118 -4.63 5.07 1.93
N PHE A 119 -4.32 5.04 0.65
CA PHE A 119 -3.30 4.21 0.04
C PHE A 119 -2.13 5.11 -0.39
N VAL A 120 -0.97 4.93 0.23
CA VAL A 120 0.16 5.87 0.10
C VAL A 120 1.34 5.20 -0.58
N GLU A 121 1.74 5.75 -1.72
CA GLU A 121 2.97 5.40 -2.44
C GLU A 121 3.93 6.58 -2.48
N MET A 122 5.13 6.36 -1.99
CA MET A 122 6.26 7.27 -2.15
C MET A 122 7.56 6.48 -2.11
N PRO A 123 8.67 6.98 -2.65
CA PRO A 123 9.94 6.28 -2.63
C PRO A 123 10.38 5.94 -1.21
N ARG A 124 11.33 5.03 -1.06
CA ARG A 124 11.92 4.73 0.25
C ARG A 124 12.59 5.95 0.87
N GLN A 125 12.66 5.99 2.20
CA GLN A 125 13.29 7.04 3.00
C GLN A 125 12.66 8.44 2.92
N PHE A 126 11.43 8.55 2.39
CA PHE A 126 10.65 9.79 2.42
C PHE A 126 9.63 9.86 3.56
N GLY A 127 9.82 9.10 4.63
CA GLY A 127 9.12 9.31 5.91
C GLY A 127 7.70 8.72 6.01
N LYS A 128 7.29 7.77 5.14
CA LYS A 128 5.99 7.05 5.27
C LYS A 128 5.77 6.52 6.68
N THR A 129 6.71 5.72 7.15
CA THR A 129 6.65 5.07 8.46
C THR A 129 6.66 6.08 9.60
N VAL A 130 7.52 7.10 9.53
CA VAL A 130 7.59 8.17 10.54
C VAL A 130 6.28 8.95 10.60
N GLY A 131 5.69 9.30 9.46
CA GLY A 131 4.40 9.98 9.40
C GLY A 131 3.27 9.15 10.03
N ALA A 132 3.19 7.85 9.71
CA ALA A 132 2.23 6.93 10.32
C ALA A 132 2.43 6.82 11.83
N LEU A 133 3.66 6.62 12.29
CA LEU A 133 3.99 6.51 13.72
C LEU A 133 3.73 7.82 14.49
N SER A 134 3.92 8.98 13.87
CA SER A 134 3.59 10.28 14.48
C SER A 134 2.09 10.41 14.75
N TRP A 135 1.24 9.97 13.81
CA TRP A 135 -0.21 9.91 13.98
C TRP A 135 -0.60 8.91 15.08
N TYR A 136 -0.04 7.69 15.02
CA TYR A 136 -0.30 6.65 16.03
C TYR A 136 0.08 7.12 17.42
N LEU A 137 1.22 7.78 17.58
CA LEU A 137 1.67 8.34 18.86
C LEU A 137 0.71 9.42 19.37
N TRP A 138 0.26 10.32 18.49
CA TRP A 138 -0.70 11.35 18.88
C TRP A 138 -2.03 10.75 19.34
N VAL A 139 -2.60 9.83 18.56
CA VAL A 139 -3.83 9.14 18.93
C VAL A 139 -3.67 8.40 20.27
N PHE A 140 -2.53 7.72 20.44
CA PHE A 140 -2.21 6.93 21.63
C PHE A 140 -2.11 7.78 22.89
N ASN A 141 -1.46 8.95 22.81
CA ASN A 141 -1.23 9.79 23.98
C ASN A 141 -2.37 10.80 24.22
N PHE A 142 -2.93 11.38 23.16
CA PHE A 142 -3.73 12.59 23.23
C PHE A 142 -5.08 12.50 22.50
N GLY A 143 -5.09 11.95 21.29
CA GLY A 143 -6.18 12.09 20.33
C GLY A 143 -7.38 11.18 20.59
N ALA A 144 -7.27 10.19 21.47
CA ALA A 144 -8.34 9.23 21.75
C ALA A 144 -8.30 8.72 23.20
N THR A 145 -9.39 8.06 23.57
CA THR A 145 -9.49 7.26 24.80
C THR A 145 -10.12 5.92 24.49
N ASN A 146 -9.72 4.87 25.24
CA ASN A 146 -10.26 3.51 25.09
C ASN A 146 -10.26 3.00 23.65
N THR A 147 -9.17 3.29 22.94
CA THR A 147 -9.03 2.99 21.51
C THR A 147 -7.93 1.97 21.27
N ARG A 148 -8.26 0.92 20.55
CA ARG A 148 -7.28 -0.03 20.03
C ARG A 148 -6.80 0.43 18.66
N MET A 149 -5.50 0.34 18.43
CA MET A 149 -4.84 0.60 17.14
C MET A 149 -4.02 -0.60 16.76
N ILE A 150 -4.03 -0.97 15.50
CA ILE A 150 -3.30 -2.14 15.02
C ILE A 150 -2.46 -1.75 13.81
N PHE A 151 -1.23 -2.27 13.74
CA PHE A 151 -0.46 -2.24 12.51
C PHE A 151 0.21 -3.58 12.20
N SER A 152 0.40 -3.83 10.91
CA SER A 152 1.01 -5.01 10.35
C SER A 152 2.05 -4.62 9.32
N ASN A 153 3.06 -5.47 9.15
CA ASN A 153 4.07 -5.34 8.11
C ASN A 153 4.30 -6.73 7.48
N LYS A 154 4.97 -6.79 6.34
CA LYS A 154 5.28 -8.06 5.66
C LYS A 154 5.92 -9.12 6.56
N LYS A 155 6.71 -8.69 7.55
CA LYS A 155 7.28 -9.54 8.60
C LYS A 155 6.93 -9.01 9.97
N HIS A 156 6.64 -9.90 10.92
CA HIS A 156 6.34 -9.51 12.31
C HIS A 156 7.52 -8.78 12.99
N THR A 157 8.75 -9.13 12.63
CA THR A 157 9.96 -8.43 13.11
C THR A 157 9.97 -6.96 12.71
N ASP A 158 9.47 -6.63 11.51
CA ASP A 158 9.38 -5.25 11.03
C ASP A 158 8.28 -4.48 11.78
N SER A 159 7.15 -5.14 12.08
CA SER A 159 6.11 -4.56 12.93
C SER A 159 6.64 -4.25 14.35
N LYS A 160 7.41 -5.17 14.94
CA LYS A 160 8.06 -4.94 16.24
C LYS A 160 9.06 -3.78 16.19
N ARG A 161 9.82 -3.65 15.09
CA ARG A 161 10.73 -2.52 14.88
C ARG A 161 9.97 -1.20 14.81
N ASN A 162 8.87 -1.15 14.07
CA ASN A 162 7.99 0.03 14.02
C ASN A 162 7.45 0.39 15.41
N LEU A 163 7.07 -0.61 16.23
CA LEU A 163 6.65 -0.38 17.61
C LEU A 163 7.78 0.17 18.49
N THR A 164 9.01 -0.30 18.31
CA THR A 164 10.20 0.23 18.99
C THR A 164 10.41 1.69 18.60
N THR A 165 10.37 2.01 17.31
CA THR A 165 10.48 3.40 16.83
C THR A 165 9.39 4.30 17.42
N LEU A 166 8.14 3.80 17.52
CA LEU A 166 7.05 4.56 18.17
C LEU A 166 7.36 4.85 19.64
N LYS A 167 7.91 3.87 20.38
CA LYS A 167 8.33 4.07 21.76
C LYS A 167 9.47 5.06 21.88
N ASP A 168 10.44 5.03 20.98
CA ASP A 168 11.51 6.02 20.91
C ASP A 168 10.95 7.45 20.73
N LEU A 169 9.96 7.63 19.81
CA LEU A 169 9.26 8.91 19.63
C LEU A 169 8.50 9.33 20.89
N ARG A 170 7.83 8.41 21.59
CA ARG A 170 7.15 8.66 22.85
C ARG A 170 8.13 9.10 23.95
N ASP A 171 9.25 8.42 24.06
CA ASP A 171 10.25 8.68 25.10
C ASP A 171 11.07 9.94 24.82
N ALA A 172 11.02 10.45 23.59
CA ALA A 172 11.58 11.75 23.20
C ALA A 172 10.64 12.95 23.45
N LEU A 173 9.43 12.75 23.96
CA LEU A 173 8.52 13.84 24.34
C LEU A 173 9.08 14.68 25.49
N PRO A 174 8.63 15.94 25.67
CA PRO A 174 8.91 16.73 26.88
C PRO A 174 8.53 15.96 28.15
N GLU A 175 9.31 16.10 29.21
CA GLU A 175 9.23 15.30 30.41
C GLU A 175 7.82 15.24 31.03
N TYR A 176 7.09 16.35 31.00
CA TYR A 176 5.72 16.47 31.54
C TYR A 176 4.63 15.85 30.61
N LEU A 177 4.97 15.48 29.37
CA LEU A 177 4.10 14.78 28.43
C LEU A 177 4.44 13.29 28.29
N LYS A 178 5.51 12.82 28.95
CA LYS A 178 5.89 11.41 28.93
C LYS A 178 4.92 10.56 29.71
N LEU A 179 4.70 9.38 29.21
CA LEU A 179 3.96 8.35 29.91
C LEU A 179 4.85 7.71 30.99
N LYS A 180 4.47 7.83 32.24
CA LYS A 180 5.23 7.35 33.40
C LYS A 180 4.36 6.52 34.33
N ASP A 181 5.00 5.67 35.12
CA ASP A 181 4.38 5.03 36.25
C ASP A 181 3.83 6.08 37.24
N ALA A 182 2.72 5.80 37.81
CA ALA A 182 2.05 6.69 38.76
C ALA A 182 1.41 5.90 39.94
N VAL A 183 0.95 6.61 40.94
CA VAL A 183 0.12 6.04 41.99
C VAL A 183 -1.30 6.57 41.80
N GLY A 184 -2.27 5.65 41.76
CA GLY A 184 -3.68 5.97 41.66
C GLY A 184 -4.22 6.65 42.95
N ARG A 185 -5.41 7.24 42.86
CA ARG A 185 -6.09 7.84 44.03
C ARG A 185 -6.39 6.83 45.14
N ASP A 186 -6.45 5.56 44.77
CA ASP A 186 -6.64 4.41 45.68
C ASP A 186 -5.34 3.88 46.30
N GLY A 187 -4.22 4.56 46.06
CA GLY A 187 -2.87 4.17 46.52
C GLY A 187 -2.22 3.05 45.72
N LYS A 188 -2.87 2.50 44.71
CA LYS A 188 -2.31 1.42 43.88
C LYS A 188 -1.37 1.95 42.83
N ALA A 189 -0.27 1.21 42.57
CA ALA A 189 0.65 1.52 41.52
C ALA A 189 -0.01 1.30 40.14
N ILE A 190 0.05 2.32 39.29
CA ILE A 190 -0.30 2.28 37.87
C ILE A 190 1.02 2.19 37.09
N ARG A 191 1.31 1.03 36.52
CA ARG A 191 2.52 0.81 35.74
C ARG A 191 2.25 0.92 34.25
N VAL A 192 3.19 1.49 33.52
CA VAL A 192 3.17 1.52 32.06
C VAL A 192 3.78 0.20 31.54
N PRO A 193 2.99 -0.69 30.90
CA PRO A 193 3.50 -1.95 30.44
C PRO A 193 4.58 -1.77 29.36
N ASN A 194 5.64 -2.57 29.44
CA ASN A 194 6.68 -2.63 28.42
C ASN A 194 6.69 -4.02 27.76
N SER A 195 6.15 -4.11 26.56
CA SER A 195 6.06 -5.33 25.76
C SER A 195 6.64 -5.09 24.37
N SER A 196 7.29 -6.09 23.77
CA SER A 196 7.79 -5.99 22.38
C SER A 196 6.69 -6.02 21.32
N GLU A 197 5.46 -6.38 21.68
CA GLU A 197 4.34 -6.57 20.73
C GLU A 197 3.19 -5.60 20.97
N THR A 198 3.16 -4.97 22.13
CA THR A 198 2.10 -4.03 22.51
C THR A 198 2.67 -2.77 23.14
N CYS A 199 1.94 -1.67 22.99
CA CYS A 199 2.14 -0.45 23.75
C CYS A 199 0.79 -0.07 24.39
N GLN A 200 0.77 0.11 25.70
CA GLN A 200 -0.46 0.38 26.44
C GLN A 200 -0.33 1.68 27.24
N ASN A 201 -1.38 2.48 27.19
CA ASN A 201 -1.51 3.68 28.01
C ASN A 201 -2.56 3.40 29.11
N PRO A 202 -2.13 3.16 30.37
CA PRO A 202 -3.05 2.79 31.43
C PRO A 202 -3.98 3.92 31.87
N PHE A 203 -3.68 5.18 31.50
CA PHE A 203 -4.46 6.35 31.90
C PHE A 203 -5.65 6.62 30.98
N ASN A 204 -5.49 6.48 29.68
CA ASN A 204 -6.57 6.70 28.70
C ASN A 204 -7.09 5.39 28.08
N LYS A 205 -6.52 4.23 28.48
CA LYS A 205 -6.90 2.88 28.00
C LYS A 205 -6.64 2.63 26.52
N ASN A 206 -5.77 3.41 25.89
CA ASN A 206 -5.37 3.19 24.51
C ASN A 206 -4.35 2.06 24.41
N ILE A 207 -4.46 1.25 23.36
CA ILE A 207 -3.57 0.11 23.11
C ILE A 207 -3.15 0.10 21.65
N ILE A 208 -1.85 -0.06 21.40
CA ILE A 208 -1.30 -0.38 20.10
C ILE A 208 -0.84 -1.84 20.11
N THR A 209 -1.24 -2.61 19.09
CA THR A 209 -0.87 -4.02 18.95
C THR A 209 -0.30 -4.26 17.56
N THR A 210 0.77 -5.04 17.46
CA THR A 210 1.29 -5.52 16.17
C THR A 210 0.62 -6.83 15.79
N LEU A 211 0.31 -7.02 14.50
CA LEU A 211 -0.16 -8.31 14.01
C LEU A 211 1.03 -9.19 13.58
N PRO A 212 0.98 -10.48 13.89
CA PRO A 212 1.93 -11.42 13.33
C PRO A 212 1.73 -11.55 11.82
N GLY A 213 2.83 -11.71 11.07
CA GLY A 213 2.78 -12.08 9.66
C GLY A 213 2.17 -13.48 9.49
N ALA A 214 1.27 -13.62 8.52
CA ALA A 214 0.66 -14.91 8.21
C ALA A 214 1.60 -15.78 7.35
N ARG A 215 1.75 -17.06 7.72
CA ARG A 215 2.50 -18.04 6.93
C ARG A 215 1.61 -19.00 6.14
N THR A 216 0.32 -19.00 6.43
CA THR A 216 -0.68 -19.83 5.77
C THR A 216 -1.97 -19.04 5.58
N PRO A 217 -2.86 -19.41 4.62
CA PRO A 217 -4.16 -18.79 4.46
C PRO A 217 -5.01 -18.78 5.73
N SER A 218 -5.02 -19.87 6.48
CA SER A 218 -5.78 -19.98 7.74
C SER A 218 -5.29 -19.01 8.81
N LEU A 219 -3.96 -18.85 8.94
CA LEU A 219 -3.40 -17.86 9.88
C LEU A 219 -3.70 -16.43 9.43
N ALA A 220 -3.73 -16.18 8.11
CA ALA A 220 -4.11 -14.89 7.53
C ALA A 220 -5.57 -14.52 7.87
N GLU A 221 -6.48 -15.48 7.71
CA GLU A 221 -7.88 -15.31 8.07
C GLU A 221 -8.06 -15.04 9.58
N GLY A 222 -7.37 -15.79 10.43
CA GLY A 222 -7.39 -15.59 11.87
C GLY A 222 -6.84 -14.22 12.28
N ALA A 223 -5.72 -13.78 11.69
CA ALA A 223 -5.13 -12.48 11.93
C ALA A 223 -6.10 -11.35 11.52
N GLY A 224 -6.74 -11.47 10.34
CA GLY A 224 -7.72 -10.49 9.88
C GLY A 224 -8.93 -10.39 10.81
N ARG A 225 -9.53 -11.52 11.21
CA ARG A 225 -10.68 -11.54 12.14
C ARG A 225 -10.38 -10.91 13.50
N GLY A 226 -9.11 -10.94 13.94
CA GLY A 226 -8.64 -10.29 15.17
C GLY A 226 -8.56 -8.76 15.11
N CYS A 227 -8.75 -8.14 13.94
CA CYS A 227 -8.59 -6.70 13.70
C CYS A 227 -9.83 -5.87 14.09
N THR A 228 -10.41 -6.09 15.28
CA THR A 228 -11.45 -5.19 15.80
C THR A 228 -10.81 -3.89 16.28
N THR A 229 -10.63 -2.94 15.36
CA THR A 229 -9.97 -1.66 15.60
C THR A 229 -10.51 -0.59 14.66
N PRO A 230 -10.68 0.66 15.11
CA PRO A 230 -11.02 1.77 14.22
C PRO A 230 -9.81 2.36 13.49
N VAL A 231 -8.57 2.07 13.95
CA VAL A 231 -7.34 2.58 13.35
C VAL A 231 -6.45 1.40 12.97
N LEU A 232 -6.29 1.19 11.67
CA LEU A 232 -5.57 0.05 11.11
C LEU A 232 -4.53 0.51 10.08
N TRP A 233 -3.31 0.00 10.20
CA TRP A 233 -2.24 0.31 9.27
C TRP A 233 -1.56 -0.98 8.76
N TYR A 234 -1.51 -1.10 7.43
CA TYR A 234 -0.73 -2.10 6.72
C TYR A 234 0.48 -1.43 6.08
N ASP A 235 1.68 -1.78 6.54
CA ASP A 235 2.95 -1.30 5.97
C ASP A 235 3.52 -2.35 5.02
N GLU A 236 4.14 -1.90 3.93
CA GLU A 236 4.68 -2.77 2.85
C GLU A 236 3.61 -3.71 2.27
N PHE A 237 2.39 -3.21 2.07
CA PHE A 237 1.20 -4.00 1.78
C PHE A 237 1.31 -4.86 0.51
N SER A 238 1.98 -4.37 -0.54
CA SER A 238 2.20 -5.12 -1.78
C SER A 238 3.07 -6.38 -1.58
N PHE A 239 3.73 -6.47 -0.44
CA PHE A 239 4.61 -7.58 -0.05
C PHE A 239 4.12 -8.33 1.20
N LEU A 240 2.96 -7.97 1.73
CA LEU A 240 2.35 -8.63 2.89
C LEU A 240 1.77 -9.98 2.44
N PRO A 241 2.28 -11.12 2.92
CA PRO A 241 1.77 -12.43 2.53
C PRO A 241 0.28 -12.56 2.81
N TYR A 242 -0.48 -13.07 1.83
CA TYR A 242 -1.93 -13.26 1.90
C TYR A 242 -2.69 -11.96 2.23
N ASN A 243 -2.23 -10.82 1.72
CA ASN A 243 -2.80 -9.50 2.02
C ASN A 243 -4.30 -9.42 1.68
N ASP A 244 -4.75 -10.10 0.63
CA ASP A 244 -6.15 -10.20 0.23
C ASP A 244 -7.01 -10.91 1.28
N ILE A 245 -6.50 -11.99 1.88
CA ILE A 245 -7.19 -12.74 2.94
C ILE A 245 -7.21 -11.92 4.24
N VAL A 246 -6.06 -11.38 4.65
CA VAL A 246 -5.97 -10.54 5.87
C VAL A 246 -6.90 -9.33 5.77
N TYR A 247 -6.87 -8.64 4.64
CA TYR A 247 -7.69 -7.45 4.40
C TYR A 247 -9.20 -7.77 4.41
N THR A 248 -9.62 -8.77 3.63
CA THR A 248 -11.04 -9.13 3.52
C THR A 248 -11.61 -9.69 4.82
N ALA A 249 -10.81 -10.42 5.59
CA ALA A 249 -11.20 -10.90 6.92
C ALA A 249 -11.28 -9.77 7.97
N ALA A 250 -10.48 -8.71 7.83
CA ALA A 250 -10.47 -7.57 8.73
C ALA A 250 -11.60 -6.56 8.44
N ALA A 251 -12.01 -6.43 7.18
CA ALA A 251 -12.91 -5.37 6.71
C ALA A 251 -14.23 -5.24 7.49
N PRO A 252 -14.98 -6.31 7.82
CA PRO A 252 -16.23 -6.19 8.56
C PRO A 252 -16.02 -5.66 10.00
N ALA A 253 -14.99 -6.16 10.69
CA ALA A 253 -14.69 -5.75 12.06
C ALA A 253 -14.18 -4.29 12.11
N PHE A 254 -13.35 -3.90 11.16
CA PHE A 254 -12.88 -2.52 10.98
C PHE A 254 -14.04 -1.56 10.69
N SER A 255 -14.95 -1.91 9.76
CA SER A 255 -16.11 -1.08 9.42
C SER A 255 -16.95 -0.78 10.65
N ARG A 256 -17.32 -1.81 11.41
CA ARG A 256 -18.10 -1.65 12.63
C ARG A 256 -17.39 -0.82 13.71
N ALA A 257 -16.09 -1.05 13.90
CA ALA A 257 -15.29 -0.30 14.85
C ALA A 257 -15.16 1.18 14.45
N SER A 258 -15.01 1.46 13.15
CA SER A 258 -14.94 2.81 12.59
C SER A 258 -16.26 3.57 12.73
N GLU A 259 -17.41 2.91 12.53
CA GLU A 259 -18.73 3.52 12.76
C GLU A 259 -18.92 3.91 14.23
N ASN A 260 -18.50 3.06 15.16
CA ASN A 260 -18.55 3.36 16.58
C ASN A 260 -17.59 4.52 16.96
N ALA A 261 -16.38 4.53 16.40
CA ALA A 261 -15.43 5.61 16.61
C ALA A 261 -15.98 6.94 16.08
N LYS A 262 -16.58 6.95 14.86
CA LYS A 262 -17.24 8.10 14.27
C LYS A 262 -18.34 8.66 15.17
N LYS A 263 -19.23 7.80 15.72
CA LYS A 263 -20.30 8.21 16.65
C LYS A 263 -19.74 8.85 17.92
N ASN A 264 -18.60 8.37 18.41
CA ASN A 264 -17.95 8.86 19.62
C ASN A 264 -16.97 10.03 19.36
N GLY A 265 -16.83 10.50 18.10
CA GLY A 265 -15.87 11.54 17.74
C GLY A 265 -14.42 11.13 17.93
N SER A 266 -14.11 9.84 17.87
CA SER A 266 -12.76 9.29 17.99
C SER A 266 -12.12 9.10 16.61
N PRO A 267 -10.79 9.11 16.51
CA PRO A 267 -10.09 8.84 15.25
C PRO A 267 -10.40 7.45 14.69
N TYR A 268 -10.53 7.38 13.37
CA TYR A 268 -10.69 6.14 12.61
C TYR A 268 -10.08 6.29 11.22
N GLY A 269 -9.81 5.18 10.58
CA GLY A 269 -9.31 5.11 9.20
C GLY A 269 -8.33 3.97 9.01
N MET A 270 -8.19 3.55 7.77
CA MET A 270 -7.21 2.55 7.34
C MET A 270 -6.10 3.23 6.56
N LEU A 271 -4.87 2.94 6.92
CA LEU A 271 -3.69 3.35 6.19
C LEU A 271 -3.08 2.13 5.51
N ILE A 272 -2.83 2.25 4.23
CA ILE A 272 -1.99 1.34 3.47
C ILE A 272 -0.77 2.13 3.00
N THR A 273 0.43 1.66 3.37
CA THR A 273 1.69 2.21 2.87
C THR A 273 2.45 1.12 2.14
N THR A 274 2.98 1.46 0.96
CA THR A 274 3.77 0.50 0.17
C THR A 274 4.69 1.21 -0.81
N THR A 275 5.61 0.46 -1.40
CA THR A 275 6.16 0.72 -2.73
C THR A 275 5.46 -0.22 -3.72
N PRO A 276 5.49 0.07 -5.03
CA PRO A 276 4.89 -0.79 -6.04
C PRO A 276 5.32 -2.25 -5.91
N GLY A 277 4.37 -3.14 -6.06
CA GLY A 277 4.58 -4.59 -6.03
C GLY A 277 4.81 -5.19 -7.41
N ASP A 278 4.80 -6.51 -7.44
CA ASP A 278 4.88 -7.31 -8.65
C ASP A 278 3.47 -7.79 -9.03
N LEU A 279 3.00 -7.39 -10.20
CA LEU A 279 1.68 -7.77 -10.73
C LEU A 279 1.57 -9.25 -11.13
N THR A 280 2.67 -9.98 -11.10
CA THR A 280 2.63 -11.44 -11.29
C THR A 280 2.32 -12.18 -10.00
N THR A 281 2.42 -11.51 -8.85
CA THR A 281 2.08 -12.08 -7.54
C THR A 281 0.63 -11.76 -7.16
N ARG A 282 0.01 -12.63 -6.38
CA ARG A 282 -1.32 -12.44 -5.83
C ARG A 282 -1.41 -11.17 -4.97
N GLU A 283 -0.40 -10.95 -4.14
CA GLU A 283 -0.30 -9.80 -3.24
C GLU A 283 -0.18 -8.49 -4.02
N GLY A 284 0.67 -8.46 -5.06
CA GLY A 284 0.82 -7.29 -5.92
C GLY A 284 -0.44 -6.98 -6.69
N GLN A 285 -1.10 -7.99 -7.28
CA GLN A 285 -2.38 -7.82 -7.99
C GLN A 285 -3.48 -7.25 -7.07
N PHE A 286 -3.58 -7.77 -5.84
CA PHE A 286 -4.59 -7.29 -4.89
C PHE A 286 -4.33 -5.85 -4.46
N ALA A 287 -3.08 -5.52 -4.11
CA ALA A 287 -2.70 -4.17 -3.74
C ALA A 287 -2.92 -3.17 -4.88
N ASN A 288 -2.57 -3.57 -6.11
CA ASN A 288 -2.78 -2.76 -7.31
C ASN A 288 -4.28 -2.51 -7.57
N ARG A 289 -5.13 -3.53 -7.39
CA ARG A 289 -6.58 -3.37 -7.53
C ARG A 289 -7.15 -2.33 -6.55
N ILE A 290 -6.74 -2.35 -5.27
CA ILE A 290 -7.15 -1.31 -4.31
C ILE A 290 -6.71 0.08 -4.80
N ARG A 291 -5.47 0.20 -5.27
CA ARG A 291 -4.89 1.45 -5.79
C ARG A 291 -5.68 2.00 -6.99
N GLU A 292 -5.98 1.13 -7.96
CA GLU A 292 -6.67 1.53 -9.21
C GLU A 292 -8.09 2.02 -8.96
N HIS A 293 -8.77 1.45 -7.97
CA HIS A 293 -10.12 1.86 -7.62
C HIS A 293 -10.17 3.07 -6.67
N ALA A 294 -9.05 3.49 -6.09
CA ALA A 294 -9.02 4.58 -5.13
C ALA A 294 -9.14 5.96 -5.80
N THR A 295 -9.75 6.90 -5.08
CA THR A 295 -9.82 8.31 -5.52
C THR A 295 -8.42 8.93 -5.52
N VAL A 296 -7.96 9.43 -6.66
CA VAL A 296 -6.62 10.00 -6.78
C VAL A 296 -6.53 11.32 -6.03
N TRP A 297 -5.51 11.46 -5.19
CA TRP A 297 -5.23 12.67 -4.42
C TRP A 297 -4.83 13.85 -5.32
N SER A 298 -5.37 15.02 -5.02
CA SER A 298 -4.94 16.30 -5.59
C SER A 298 -4.69 17.32 -4.48
N GLU A 299 -3.64 18.13 -4.60
CA GLU A 299 -3.37 19.23 -3.65
C GLU A 299 -4.46 20.32 -3.69
N SER A 300 -5.25 20.40 -4.76
CA SER A 300 -6.44 21.28 -4.82
C SER A 300 -7.50 20.93 -3.76
N TYR A 301 -7.48 19.70 -3.24
CA TYR A 301 -8.43 19.27 -2.20
C TYR A 301 -8.17 19.95 -0.84
N TYR A 302 -7.03 20.58 -0.64
CA TYR A 302 -6.82 21.44 0.53
C TYR A 302 -7.79 22.63 0.59
N ASP A 303 -8.31 23.06 -0.55
CA ASP A 303 -9.31 24.14 -0.64
C ASP A 303 -10.76 23.66 -0.49
N TYR A 304 -10.98 22.34 -0.43
CA TYR A 304 -12.30 21.78 -0.23
C TYR A 304 -12.71 21.87 1.24
N THR A 305 -14.01 22.11 1.45
CA THR A 305 -14.60 21.84 2.78
C THR A 305 -14.62 20.33 3.04
N TYR A 306 -14.76 19.94 4.31
CA TYR A 306 -14.91 18.54 4.66
C TYR A 306 -16.03 17.85 3.87
N ASP A 307 -17.19 18.50 3.77
CA ASP A 307 -18.35 17.95 3.04
C ASP A 307 -18.10 17.80 1.53
N GLN A 308 -17.37 18.73 0.93
CA GLN A 308 -17.00 18.64 -0.49
C GLN A 308 -16.02 17.46 -0.71
N LEU A 309 -15.05 17.29 0.18
CA LEU A 309 -14.10 16.18 0.10
C LEU A 309 -14.80 14.83 0.31
N MET A 310 -15.70 14.74 1.29
CA MET A 310 -16.47 13.52 1.55
C MET A 310 -17.41 13.19 0.39
N LYS A 311 -18.08 14.16 -0.21
CA LYS A 311 -18.91 13.95 -1.41
C LYS A 311 -18.10 13.41 -2.58
N LEU A 312 -16.87 13.92 -2.78
CA LEU A 312 -15.97 13.41 -3.82
C LEU A 312 -15.60 11.93 -3.57
N ILE A 313 -15.24 11.58 -2.33
CA ILE A 313 -14.86 10.22 -1.97
C ILE A 313 -16.07 9.27 -2.03
N ASP A 314 -17.23 9.73 -1.58
CA ASP A 314 -18.47 8.94 -1.59
C ASP A 314 -19.05 8.73 -3.00
N ALA A 315 -18.75 9.62 -3.93
CA ALA A 315 -19.10 9.46 -5.35
C ALA A 315 -18.32 8.28 -5.99
N ASN A 316 -17.17 7.90 -5.45
CA ASN A 316 -16.47 6.69 -5.85
C ASN A 316 -17.13 5.47 -5.18
N THR A 317 -17.88 4.69 -5.97
CA THR A 317 -18.59 3.50 -5.51
C THR A 317 -17.66 2.30 -5.30
N ASP A 318 -16.49 2.28 -5.93
CA ASP A 318 -15.59 1.14 -5.98
C ASP A 318 -14.65 1.09 -4.77
N SER A 319 -14.31 2.25 -4.20
CA SER A 319 -13.38 2.34 -3.08
C SER A 319 -13.63 3.55 -2.20
N LYS A 320 -13.35 3.39 -0.90
CA LYS A 320 -13.33 4.49 0.08
C LYS A 320 -11.91 4.99 0.37
N PHE A 321 -10.93 4.54 -0.39
CA PHE A 321 -9.54 4.99 -0.25
C PHE A 321 -9.26 6.22 -1.09
N VAL A 322 -8.37 7.06 -0.56
CA VAL A 322 -7.69 8.11 -1.32
C VAL A 322 -6.28 7.63 -1.64
N TYR A 323 -5.92 7.63 -2.91
CA TYR A 323 -4.59 7.25 -3.39
C TYR A 323 -3.66 8.44 -3.41
N VAL A 324 -2.65 8.42 -2.56
CA VAL A 324 -1.62 9.45 -2.43
C VAL A 324 -0.32 8.95 -3.04
N ARG A 325 0.11 9.54 -4.15
CA ARG A 325 1.36 9.21 -4.82
C ARG A 325 2.22 10.46 -5.00
N TYR A 326 3.46 10.38 -4.53
CA TYR A 326 4.46 11.42 -4.75
C TYR A 326 5.77 10.80 -5.23
N THR A 327 6.23 11.24 -6.40
CA THR A 327 7.52 10.83 -6.96
C THR A 327 8.66 11.61 -6.29
N TYR A 328 9.90 11.15 -6.47
CA TYR A 328 11.07 11.85 -5.92
C TYR A 328 11.20 13.28 -6.47
N GLN A 329 10.83 13.51 -7.76
CA GLN A 329 10.82 14.85 -8.36
C GLN A 329 9.80 15.77 -7.68
N MET A 330 8.58 15.27 -7.42
CA MET A 330 7.56 16.02 -6.70
C MET A 330 7.98 16.38 -5.28
N LEU A 331 8.94 15.64 -4.71
CA LEU A 331 9.52 15.85 -3.39
C LEU A 331 10.83 16.69 -3.45
N GLY A 332 11.11 17.31 -4.59
CA GLY A 332 12.22 18.27 -4.76
C GLY A 332 13.59 17.61 -4.97
N ARG A 333 13.61 16.34 -5.42
CA ARG A 333 14.86 15.66 -5.78
C ARG A 333 15.07 15.70 -7.28
N GLY A 334 16.29 16.03 -7.71
CA GLY A 334 16.67 16.09 -9.14
C GLY A 334 17.27 14.80 -9.69
N ALA A 335 17.87 14.90 -10.88
CA ALA A 335 18.56 13.80 -11.56
C ALA A 335 19.69 13.21 -10.72
N GLU A 336 20.43 14.05 -10.00
CA GLU A 336 21.53 13.63 -9.10
C GLU A 336 21.08 12.60 -8.04
N TYR A 337 19.84 12.74 -7.53
CA TYR A 337 19.27 11.75 -6.61
C TYR A 337 19.04 10.41 -7.33
N LEU A 338 18.47 10.43 -8.55
CA LEU A 338 18.26 9.23 -9.34
C LEU A 338 19.58 8.53 -9.64
N ASP A 339 20.58 9.26 -10.13
CA ASP A 339 21.91 8.73 -10.45
C ASP A 339 22.60 8.12 -9.21
N SER A 340 22.43 8.75 -8.05
CA SER A 340 22.91 8.23 -6.78
C SER A 340 22.22 6.92 -6.41
N MET A 341 20.89 6.86 -6.53
CA MET A 341 20.12 5.67 -6.21
C MET A 341 20.39 4.51 -7.18
N ILE A 342 20.60 4.79 -8.48
CA ILE A 342 21.02 3.77 -9.46
C ILE A 342 22.34 3.13 -9.03
N ARG A 343 23.31 3.93 -8.57
CA ARG A 343 24.61 3.43 -8.08
C ARG A 343 24.47 2.61 -6.80
N TYR A 344 23.70 3.11 -5.81
CA TYR A 344 23.47 2.38 -4.55
C TYR A 344 22.69 1.08 -4.74
N LEU A 345 21.85 1.00 -5.76
CA LEU A 345 21.12 -0.21 -6.11
C LEU A 345 21.88 -1.08 -7.13
N GLU A 346 23.19 -0.84 -7.31
CA GLU A 346 24.07 -1.65 -8.17
C GLU A 346 23.57 -1.78 -9.61
N LYS A 347 22.90 -0.75 -10.14
CA LYS A 347 22.25 -0.72 -11.44
C LYS A 347 21.16 -1.81 -11.63
N ASP A 348 20.62 -2.34 -10.54
CA ASP A 348 19.45 -3.20 -10.57
C ASP A 348 18.20 -2.37 -10.93
N TRP A 349 17.91 -2.32 -12.22
CA TRP A 349 16.81 -1.52 -12.76
C TRP A 349 15.44 -1.96 -12.25
N SER A 350 15.25 -3.25 -11.91
CA SER A 350 14.03 -3.74 -11.28
C SER A 350 13.79 -3.04 -9.94
N LYS A 351 14.82 -2.95 -9.10
CA LYS A 351 14.74 -2.21 -7.84
C LYS A 351 14.62 -0.71 -8.05
N VAL A 352 15.36 -0.11 -8.99
CA VAL A 352 15.25 1.33 -9.29
C VAL A 352 13.84 1.69 -9.70
N ARG A 353 13.24 0.95 -10.62
CA ARG A 353 11.86 1.17 -11.08
C ARG A 353 10.87 1.10 -9.92
N ARG A 354 10.96 0.08 -9.09
CA ARG A 354 10.05 -0.13 -7.96
C ARG A 354 10.25 0.86 -6.81
N GLU A 355 11.49 1.00 -6.34
CA GLU A 355 11.78 1.72 -5.09
C GLU A 355 11.92 3.23 -5.27
N VAL A 356 12.30 3.68 -6.48
CA VAL A 356 12.61 5.07 -6.79
C VAL A 356 11.60 5.68 -7.76
N LEU A 357 11.32 5.01 -8.88
CA LEU A 357 10.43 5.51 -9.92
C LEU A 357 8.95 5.21 -9.64
N LEU A 358 8.65 4.33 -8.67
CA LEU A 358 7.31 3.90 -8.30
C LEU A 358 6.56 3.27 -9.48
N GLU A 359 7.21 2.36 -10.17
CA GLU A 359 6.64 1.57 -11.25
C GLU A 359 6.26 0.17 -10.76
N TRP A 360 5.03 -0.26 -11.06
CA TRP A 360 4.56 -1.61 -10.79
C TRP A 360 5.20 -2.58 -11.75
N ALA A 361 5.82 -3.64 -11.22
CA ALA A 361 6.44 -4.66 -12.06
C ALA A 361 5.36 -5.49 -12.78
N LYS A 362 5.46 -5.57 -14.10
CA LYS A 362 4.57 -6.40 -14.94
C LYS A 362 5.12 -7.80 -15.16
N THR A 363 6.36 -8.05 -14.75
CA THR A 363 7.09 -9.31 -14.92
C THR A 363 7.86 -9.60 -13.65
N SER A 364 7.94 -10.89 -13.25
CA SER A 364 8.72 -11.30 -12.09
C SER A 364 10.22 -11.09 -12.34
N ASP A 365 10.96 -10.78 -11.27
CA ASP A 365 12.44 -10.70 -11.31
C ASP A 365 13.11 -12.04 -11.71
N ASN A 366 12.35 -13.15 -11.65
CA ASN A 366 12.76 -14.49 -12.07
C ASN A 366 12.36 -14.85 -13.50
N ASN A 367 11.80 -13.91 -14.27
CA ASN A 367 11.45 -14.17 -15.66
C ASN A 367 12.74 -14.29 -16.48
N PRO A 368 12.94 -15.39 -17.22
CA PRO A 368 14.11 -15.57 -18.06
C PRO A 368 14.19 -14.58 -19.24
N PHE A 369 13.08 -13.94 -19.57
CA PHE A 369 13.00 -12.91 -20.61
C PHE A 369 13.13 -11.52 -20.00
N ASN A 370 13.92 -10.65 -20.62
CA ASN A 370 13.98 -9.25 -20.24
C ASN A 370 12.69 -8.51 -20.64
N ARG A 371 12.48 -7.31 -20.08
CA ARG A 371 11.25 -6.55 -20.30
C ARG A 371 11.07 -6.12 -21.75
N GLU A 372 12.17 -5.77 -22.42
CA GLU A 372 12.15 -5.33 -23.82
C GLU A 372 11.69 -6.48 -24.72
N ASP A 373 12.20 -7.69 -24.50
CA ASP A 373 11.74 -8.87 -25.24
C ASP A 373 10.25 -9.16 -24.99
N LEU A 374 9.79 -9.02 -23.73
CA LEU A 374 8.38 -9.21 -23.40
C LEU A 374 7.46 -8.15 -23.99
N GLU A 375 7.91 -6.90 -24.09
CA GLU A 375 7.17 -5.83 -24.77
C GLU A 375 7.10 -6.10 -26.28
N ILE A 376 8.18 -6.59 -26.91
CA ILE A 376 8.20 -7.02 -28.31
C ILE A 376 7.23 -8.20 -28.52
N ILE A 377 7.28 -9.20 -27.63
CA ILE A 377 6.38 -10.36 -27.68
C ILE A 377 4.92 -9.91 -27.52
N ALA A 378 4.65 -9.05 -26.53
CA ALA A 378 3.29 -8.53 -26.27
C ALA A 378 2.74 -7.73 -27.47
N ALA A 379 3.60 -6.96 -28.16
CA ALA A 379 3.20 -6.20 -29.35
C ALA A 379 2.84 -7.12 -30.54
N GLN A 380 3.32 -8.36 -30.54
CA GLN A 380 3.03 -9.35 -31.59
C GLN A 380 1.78 -10.20 -31.27
N VAL A 381 1.22 -10.11 -30.05
CA VAL A 381 0.00 -10.83 -29.68
C VAL A 381 -1.16 -10.31 -30.52
N LYS A 382 -1.89 -11.23 -31.17
CA LYS A 382 -3.11 -10.95 -31.89
C LYS A 382 -4.30 -11.31 -31.00
N ASP A 383 -5.25 -10.39 -30.86
CA ASP A 383 -6.43 -10.61 -30.03
C ASP A 383 -7.43 -11.59 -30.67
N GLU A 384 -7.45 -11.62 -32.01
CA GLU A 384 -8.36 -12.51 -32.78
C GLU A 384 -7.59 -13.36 -33.79
N PRO A 385 -7.95 -14.65 -33.91
CA PRO A 385 -7.39 -15.52 -34.93
C PRO A 385 -7.83 -15.04 -36.33
N ARG A 386 -6.99 -15.26 -37.32
CA ARG A 386 -7.29 -14.95 -38.72
C ARG A 386 -8.50 -15.76 -39.22
N TYR A 387 -8.58 -17.03 -38.83
CA TYR A 387 -9.72 -17.91 -39.05
C TYR A 387 -9.69 -19.08 -38.04
N THR A 388 -10.75 -19.86 -38.05
CA THR A 388 -10.87 -21.05 -37.18
C THR A 388 -11.32 -22.24 -38.02
N LEU A 389 -10.79 -23.43 -37.67
CA LEU A 389 -11.28 -24.68 -38.20
C LEU A 389 -11.86 -25.50 -37.05
N MET A 390 -12.92 -26.25 -37.40
CA MET A 390 -13.59 -27.14 -36.46
C MET A 390 -13.21 -28.58 -36.76
N PHE A 391 -12.85 -29.32 -35.71
CA PHE A 391 -12.45 -30.73 -35.77
C PHE A 391 -13.37 -31.61 -34.91
N GLY A 392 -13.20 -32.91 -35.04
CA GLY A 392 -14.05 -33.91 -34.39
C GLY A 392 -15.33 -34.26 -35.18
N LYS A 393 -15.93 -35.39 -34.87
CA LYS A 393 -17.08 -35.92 -35.61
C LYS A 393 -18.29 -34.99 -35.68
N ALA A 394 -18.48 -34.15 -34.67
CA ALA A 394 -19.54 -33.15 -34.59
C ALA A 394 -19.05 -31.73 -34.74
N GLY A 395 -17.77 -31.50 -35.13
CA GLY A 395 -17.17 -30.18 -35.20
C GLY A 395 -17.03 -29.48 -33.83
N GLN A 396 -16.84 -30.27 -32.77
CA GLN A 396 -16.84 -29.72 -31.38
C GLN A 396 -15.52 -29.14 -30.94
N PHE A 397 -14.44 -29.35 -31.69
CA PHE A 397 -13.11 -28.92 -31.30
C PHE A 397 -12.60 -27.78 -32.20
N LYS A 398 -12.46 -26.60 -31.64
CA LYS A 398 -12.06 -25.37 -32.32
C LYS A 398 -10.54 -25.21 -32.30
N MET A 399 -9.92 -25.11 -33.48
CA MET A 399 -8.51 -24.72 -33.62
C MET A 399 -8.42 -23.32 -34.22
N ASN A 400 -7.62 -22.45 -33.60
CA ASN A 400 -7.44 -21.06 -34.01
C ASN A 400 -6.22 -20.93 -34.90
N PHE A 401 -6.39 -20.30 -36.05
CA PHE A 401 -5.30 -20.05 -37.02
C PHE A 401 -4.90 -18.57 -36.99
N TRP A 402 -3.64 -18.33 -36.76
CA TRP A 402 -3.03 -16.99 -36.67
C TRP A 402 -2.38 -16.54 -37.93
N ASP A 403 -1.99 -17.52 -38.84
CA ASP A 403 -1.50 -17.30 -40.16
C ASP A 403 -2.03 -18.34 -41.15
N THR A 404 -1.76 -18.17 -42.43
CA THR A 404 -2.12 -19.16 -43.47
C THR A 404 -1.23 -20.39 -43.40
N ILE A 405 -1.80 -21.56 -43.66
CA ILE A 405 -1.05 -22.79 -43.77
C ILE A 405 -0.21 -22.71 -45.09
N PRO A 406 1.13 -22.88 -45.04
CA PRO A 406 1.95 -22.88 -46.23
C PRO A 406 1.81 -24.22 -46.97
N ILE A 407 0.82 -24.34 -47.86
CA ILE A 407 0.44 -25.60 -48.51
C ILE A 407 1.53 -26.14 -49.42
N ASP A 408 2.33 -25.25 -50.06
CA ASP A 408 3.39 -25.61 -51.02
C ASP A 408 4.81 -25.48 -50.42
N SER A 409 4.92 -25.43 -49.11
CA SER A 409 6.24 -25.31 -48.45
C SER A 409 7.03 -26.62 -48.52
N MET A 410 8.31 -26.56 -48.95
CA MET A 410 9.26 -27.68 -48.81
C MET A 410 9.63 -27.96 -47.37
N TYR A 411 9.37 -27.01 -46.45
CA TYR A 411 9.67 -27.13 -45.03
C TYR A 411 8.49 -27.71 -44.28
N PRO A 412 8.70 -28.67 -43.34
CA PRO A 412 7.62 -29.28 -42.60
C PRO A 412 7.03 -28.29 -41.60
N LEU A 413 5.73 -28.45 -41.30
CA LEU A 413 5.18 -27.87 -40.06
C LEU A 413 5.62 -28.70 -38.85
N ILE A 414 5.92 -28.03 -37.75
CA ILE A 414 6.19 -28.67 -36.46
C ILE A 414 4.93 -28.57 -35.60
N ILE A 415 4.43 -29.67 -35.11
CA ILE A 415 3.23 -29.78 -34.26
C ILE A 415 3.68 -30.21 -32.89
N GLY A 416 3.73 -29.27 -31.93
CA GLY A 416 3.97 -29.56 -30.52
C GLY A 416 2.65 -29.89 -29.80
N VAL A 417 2.61 -30.98 -29.09
CA VAL A 417 1.41 -31.47 -28.39
C VAL A 417 1.70 -31.69 -26.91
N ASP A 418 0.99 -30.96 -26.07
CA ASP A 418 0.92 -31.19 -24.62
C ASP A 418 -0.39 -31.92 -24.30
N VAL A 419 -0.30 -33.09 -23.67
CA VAL A 419 -1.41 -33.99 -23.44
C VAL A 419 -1.88 -33.95 -22.00
N SER A 420 -3.14 -33.63 -21.75
CA SER A 420 -3.78 -33.75 -20.44
C SER A 420 -4.72 -34.95 -20.37
N SER A 421 -5.03 -35.37 -19.14
CA SER A 421 -5.91 -36.51 -18.88
C SER A 421 -7.40 -36.25 -19.20
N GLY A 422 -7.79 -35.07 -19.68
CA GLY A 422 -9.17 -34.71 -19.98
C GLY A 422 -10.09 -34.59 -18.75
N THR A 423 -9.51 -34.48 -17.55
CA THR A 423 -10.24 -34.46 -16.27
C THR A 423 -10.81 -33.08 -15.88
N ARG A 424 -10.85 -32.14 -16.81
CA ARG A 424 -11.30 -30.74 -16.65
C ARG A 424 -10.37 -29.81 -15.86
N LYS A 425 -9.31 -30.32 -15.21
CA LYS A 425 -8.36 -29.51 -14.46
C LYS A 425 -7.30 -28.88 -15.37
N ASP A 426 -6.73 -29.69 -16.25
CA ASP A 426 -5.70 -29.26 -17.20
C ASP A 426 -6.20 -29.38 -18.63
N ALA A 427 -5.67 -28.56 -19.54
CA ALA A 427 -6.05 -28.58 -20.94
C ALA A 427 -5.01 -29.35 -21.77
N SER A 428 -5.46 -30.13 -22.74
CA SER A 428 -4.58 -30.53 -23.83
C SER A 428 -4.39 -29.34 -24.77
N ALA A 429 -3.14 -29.14 -25.24
CA ALA A 429 -2.76 -28.06 -26.12
C ALA A 429 -1.99 -28.53 -27.36
N ILE A 430 -2.23 -27.89 -28.50
CA ILE A 430 -1.46 -28.07 -29.72
C ILE A 430 -0.95 -26.70 -30.17
N THR A 431 0.33 -26.61 -30.52
CA THR A 431 0.92 -25.46 -31.19
C THR A 431 1.53 -25.90 -32.52
N ILE A 432 1.14 -25.26 -33.60
CA ILE A 432 1.64 -25.54 -34.96
C ILE A 432 2.53 -24.39 -35.40
N ILE A 433 3.76 -24.70 -35.78
CA ILE A 433 4.79 -23.73 -36.14
C ILE A 433 5.29 -24.05 -37.56
N ASP A 434 5.47 -23.02 -38.38
CA ASP A 434 6.21 -23.11 -39.62
C ASP A 434 7.71 -23.22 -39.31
N SER A 435 8.36 -24.33 -39.71
CA SER A 435 9.77 -24.57 -39.42
C SER A 435 10.75 -23.61 -40.13
N GLN A 436 10.33 -22.99 -41.22
CA GLN A 436 11.14 -22.02 -41.95
C GLN A 436 11.15 -20.64 -41.31
N THR A 437 9.96 -20.16 -40.95
CA THR A 437 9.78 -18.80 -40.47
C THR A 437 9.67 -18.69 -38.93
N THR A 438 9.56 -19.82 -38.22
CA THR A 438 9.30 -19.95 -36.80
C THR A 438 8.00 -19.30 -36.34
N LYS A 439 7.11 -18.92 -37.25
CA LYS A 439 5.81 -18.33 -36.92
C LYS A 439 4.85 -19.37 -36.44
N ILE A 440 4.06 -19.00 -35.43
CA ILE A 440 2.92 -19.79 -34.97
C ILE A 440 1.81 -19.68 -36.02
N ILE A 441 1.47 -20.81 -36.63
CA ILE A 441 0.42 -20.94 -37.63
C ILE A 441 -0.93 -21.17 -36.96
N ALA A 442 -1.00 -22.09 -35.98
CA ALA A 442 -2.24 -22.38 -35.28
C ALA A 442 -2.00 -22.79 -33.84
N THR A 443 -3.05 -22.60 -33.03
CA THR A 443 -3.11 -23.07 -31.65
C THR A 443 -4.45 -23.74 -31.37
N PHE A 444 -4.40 -24.77 -30.50
CA PHE A 444 -5.56 -25.45 -29.98
C PHE A 444 -5.42 -25.61 -28.47
N ARG A 445 -6.52 -25.47 -27.75
CA ARG A 445 -6.56 -25.73 -26.30
C ARG A 445 -7.95 -26.20 -25.91
N ASN A 446 -8.04 -27.34 -25.22
CA ASN A 446 -9.30 -27.87 -24.74
C ASN A 446 -9.13 -28.72 -23.47
N ASN A 447 -10.00 -28.51 -22.48
CA ASN A 447 -9.95 -29.19 -21.16
C ASN A 447 -10.77 -30.48 -21.13
N PHE A 448 -11.56 -30.75 -22.19
CA PHE A 448 -12.52 -31.84 -22.21
C PHE A 448 -12.16 -32.90 -23.24
N ILE A 449 -11.21 -32.62 -24.14
CA ILE A 449 -10.82 -33.56 -25.19
C ILE A 449 -10.13 -34.77 -24.57
N THR A 450 -10.59 -35.95 -24.97
CA THR A 450 -9.95 -37.22 -24.61
C THR A 450 -8.72 -37.46 -25.48
N MET A 451 -7.79 -38.33 -25.05
CA MET A 451 -6.59 -38.68 -25.82
C MET A 451 -6.90 -39.25 -27.23
N PRO A 452 -7.88 -40.18 -27.38
CA PRO A 452 -8.25 -40.64 -28.73
C PRO A 452 -8.82 -39.54 -29.62
N GLU A 453 -9.63 -38.64 -29.09
CA GLU A 453 -10.15 -37.48 -29.83
C GLU A 453 -9.04 -36.51 -30.22
N LEU A 454 -8.07 -36.27 -29.32
CA LEU A 454 -6.89 -35.43 -29.60
C LEU A 454 -6.05 -36.03 -30.74
N ALA A 455 -5.83 -37.34 -30.70
CA ALA A 455 -5.14 -38.07 -31.77
C ALA A 455 -5.88 -37.97 -33.12
N ASP A 456 -7.22 -38.03 -33.10
CA ASP A 456 -8.07 -37.88 -34.28
C ASP A 456 -7.99 -36.47 -34.88
N VAL A 457 -7.96 -35.43 -34.01
CA VAL A 457 -7.75 -34.04 -34.43
C VAL A 457 -6.37 -33.87 -35.12
N ILE A 458 -5.29 -34.40 -34.53
CA ILE A 458 -3.95 -34.33 -35.08
C ILE A 458 -3.89 -35.09 -36.41
N TYR A 459 -4.39 -36.31 -36.44
CA TYR A 459 -4.43 -37.14 -37.64
C TYR A 459 -5.17 -36.45 -38.80
N THR A 460 -6.35 -35.92 -38.49
CA THR A 460 -7.20 -35.21 -39.46
C THR A 460 -6.48 -33.97 -40.02
N PHE A 461 -5.80 -33.19 -39.12
CA PHE A 461 -5.05 -32.03 -39.53
C PHE A 461 -3.86 -32.42 -40.45
N VAL A 462 -3.04 -33.37 -40.02
CA VAL A 462 -1.87 -33.81 -40.78
C VAL A 462 -2.27 -34.37 -42.15
N THR A 463 -3.29 -35.19 -42.20
CA THR A 463 -3.74 -35.83 -43.45
C THR A 463 -4.28 -34.85 -44.45
N ASN A 464 -5.02 -33.83 -44.01
CA ASN A 464 -5.70 -32.90 -44.89
C ASN A 464 -4.88 -31.66 -45.25
N TYR A 465 -3.99 -31.22 -44.32
CA TYR A 465 -3.35 -29.89 -44.45
C TYR A 465 -1.82 -29.91 -44.41
N ALA A 466 -1.20 -30.96 -43.84
CA ALA A 466 0.26 -30.94 -43.56
C ALA A 466 0.88 -32.34 -43.59
N LYS A 467 0.83 -33.02 -44.72
CA LYS A 467 1.29 -34.44 -44.86
C LYS A 467 2.76 -34.67 -44.48
N ASN A 468 3.60 -33.64 -44.55
CA ASN A 468 5.01 -33.69 -44.18
C ASN A 468 5.29 -33.13 -42.76
N ALA A 469 4.27 -32.89 -41.95
CA ALA A 469 4.43 -32.35 -40.60
C ALA A 469 5.22 -33.32 -39.68
N ILE A 470 6.01 -32.72 -38.78
CA ILE A 470 6.67 -33.40 -37.71
C ILE A 470 5.85 -33.20 -36.42
N VAL A 471 5.39 -34.30 -35.82
CA VAL A 471 4.59 -34.26 -34.59
C VAL A 471 5.47 -34.62 -33.41
N ALA A 472 5.58 -33.70 -32.46
CA ALA A 472 6.28 -33.89 -31.21
C ALA A 472 5.26 -33.91 -30.04
N ILE A 473 5.14 -35.03 -29.34
CA ILE A 473 4.20 -35.22 -28.23
C ILE A 473 4.97 -35.28 -26.93
N GLU A 474 4.56 -34.47 -25.96
CA GLU A 474 5.13 -34.54 -24.61
C GLU A 474 4.68 -35.84 -23.91
N ASN A 475 5.67 -36.59 -23.42
CA ASN A 475 5.45 -37.89 -22.77
C ASN A 475 5.51 -37.78 -21.21
N ASN A 476 5.45 -36.58 -20.64
CA ASN A 476 5.55 -36.39 -19.21
C ASN A 476 4.16 -36.38 -18.57
N GLY A 477 3.83 -37.40 -17.78
CA GLY A 477 2.68 -37.39 -16.89
C GLY A 477 1.51 -38.28 -17.24
N VAL A 478 1.51 -38.92 -18.40
CA VAL A 478 0.52 -39.97 -18.69
C VAL A 478 1.11 -41.30 -18.27
N LYS A 479 0.75 -41.79 -17.06
CA LYS A 479 0.98 -43.19 -16.73
C LYS A 479 0.22 -44.00 -17.78
N SER A 480 0.99 -44.72 -18.62
CA SER A 480 0.45 -45.67 -19.56
C SER A 480 -0.46 -46.66 -18.80
N GLN A 481 -1.77 -46.54 -19.05
CA GLN A 481 -2.67 -47.68 -18.86
C GLN A 481 -2.72 -48.47 -20.14
#